data_49017fbcc4aa6a6a1bdfd4fdeb656ed8
#
_entry.id   49017fbcc4aa6a6a1bdfd4fdeb656ed8
#
_cell.length_a   1.000
_cell.length_b   1.000
_cell.length_c   1.000
_cell.angle_alpha   90.00
_cell.angle_beta   90.00
_cell.angle_gamma   90.00
#
_symmetry.space_group_name_H-M   'P 1'
#
loop_
_entity.id
_entity.type
_entity.pdbx_description
1 polymer ?
#
loop_
_entity_poly.entity_id
_entity_poly.type
_entity_poly.pdbx_seq_one_letter_code
_entity_poly.pdbx_strand_id
1 'polypeptide(L)'
;MRLRGFGTRVGYGVALGLALVLASPAAALAAGGGVSPTASSDEGAPATPTTPTPESTECTPLTGGLTEPTCTPVAAATLLLGVAAPPAAAPPAVKAAIAAANRIRTKPYIWGGGHARWWSEGYDCSGAVSYALHGGGLVETPMDSGEMMSWGEAGPGRWLTIYANAGHAFAVIDGLRWDTVGDTHGTGPRWHKSMVSTAGFVARHPAGY
;
A
#
# COMPACT_ATOMS: atom_id res chain seq x y z
N MET A 1 74.45 -3.02 -3.16
CA MET A 1 74.10 -1.66 -2.68
C MET A 1 72.82 -1.76 -1.85
N ARG A 2 72.97 -1.56 -0.52
CA ARG A 2 71.89 -1.74 0.47
C ARG A 2 71.13 -0.41 0.64
N LEU A 3 69.84 -0.39 0.68
CA LEU A 3 69.04 0.70 1.26
C LEU A 3 67.93 0.13 2.13
N ARG A 4 67.92 0.62 3.35
CA ARG A 4 67.12 0.22 4.49
C ARG A 4 65.72 0.87 4.43
N GLY A 5 64.69 0.11 4.84
CA GLY A 5 63.34 0.62 5.05
C GLY A 5 63.17 1.32 6.38
N PHE A 6 62.29 2.32 6.39
CA PHE A 6 61.77 2.94 7.59
C PHE A 6 60.30 2.56 7.75
N GLY A 7 60.03 1.82 8.80
CA GLY A 7 58.65 1.53 9.20
C GLY A 7 58.11 2.61 10.14
N THR A 8 56.97 3.17 9.82
CA THR A 8 56.25 4.08 10.71
C THR A 8 55.04 3.33 11.30
N ARG A 9 55.08 3.12 12.60
CA ARG A 9 53.97 2.59 13.38
C ARG A 9 53.06 3.77 13.75
N VAL A 10 51.78 3.71 13.35
CA VAL A 10 50.74 4.61 13.82
C VAL A 10 49.94 3.87 14.90
N GLY A 11 49.98 4.45 16.11
CA GLY A 11 49.30 3.90 17.28
C GLY A 11 47.78 4.24 17.22
N TYR A 12 46.98 3.24 17.55
CA TYR A 12 45.55 3.41 17.76
C TYR A 12 45.30 3.87 19.20
N GLY A 13 44.83 5.09 19.37
CA GLY A 13 44.28 5.60 20.63
C GLY A 13 42.80 5.20 20.75
N VAL A 14 42.50 4.38 21.76
CA VAL A 14 41.12 4.06 22.14
C VAL A 14 40.65 5.16 23.10
N ALA A 15 39.71 5.98 22.67
CA ALA A 15 39.01 6.92 23.54
C ALA A 15 37.70 6.26 24.06
N LEU A 16 37.68 5.91 25.35
CA LEU A 16 36.51 5.48 26.07
C LEU A 16 35.65 6.73 26.39
N GLY A 17 34.55 6.93 25.69
CA GLY A 17 33.54 7.92 26.04
C GLY A 17 32.47 7.34 26.97
N LEU A 18 32.52 7.77 28.24
CA LEU A 18 31.52 7.43 29.26
C LEU A 18 30.26 8.31 29.04
N ALA A 19 29.19 7.76 28.55
CA ALA A 19 27.89 8.44 28.41
C ALA A 19 27.10 8.26 29.71
N LEU A 20 26.89 9.38 30.41
CA LEU A 20 26.07 9.48 31.63
C LEU A 20 24.59 9.56 31.21
N VAL A 21 23.82 8.54 31.53
CA VAL A 21 22.35 8.53 31.33
C VAL A 21 21.71 9.16 32.57
N LEU A 22 21.12 10.32 32.42
CA LEU A 22 20.26 10.95 33.40
C LEU A 22 18.80 10.51 33.18
N ALA A 23 18.30 9.68 34.06
CA ALA A 23 16.88 9.33 34.13
C ALA A 23 16.14 10.35 34.97
N SER A 24 15.10 10.96 34.42
CA SER A 24 14.14 11.79 35.15
C SER A 24 12.84 11.02 35.33
N PRO A 25 12.27 10.93 36.53
CA PRO A 25 10.94 10.40 36.73
C PRO A 25 9.89 11.53 36.63
N ALA A 26 8.91 11.38 35.76
CA ALA A 26 7.71 12.20 35.75
C ALA A 26 6.61 11.46 36.52
N ALA A 27 6.21 12.03 37.64
CA ALA A 27 5.06 11.58 38.44
C ALA A 27 3.76 12.08 37.79
N ALA A 28 2.82 11.16 37.56
CA ALA A 28 1.46 11.50 37.17
C ALA A 28 0.56 11.49 38.43
N LEU A 29 -0.13 12.56 38.67
CA LEU A 29 -1.22 12.66 39.65
C LEU A 29 -2.56 12.49 38.94
N ALA A 30 -3.34 11.55 39.46
CA ALA A 30 -4.73 11.31 39.10
C ALA A 30 -5.67 12.16 39.95
N ALA A 31 -6.74 12.68 39.35
CA ALA A 31 -7.99 13.06 40.01
C ALA A 31 -9.05 12.87 38.91
N GLY A 32 -10.09 12.09 39.02
CA GLY A 32 -11.10 11.88 40.02
C GLY A 32 -12.31 12.71 39.62
N GLY A 33 -13.39 12.08 39.09
CA GLY A 33 -14.66 12.79 38.88
C GLY A 33 -15.60 11.96 37.99
N GLY A 34 -16.33 11.02 38.59
CA GLY A 34 -17.41 10.30 37.92
C GLY A 34 -18.70 11.11 37.91
N VAL A 35 -19.47 10.92 36.84
CA VAL A 35 -20.94 11.01 36.82
C VAL A 35 -21.46 10.06 35.76
N SER A 36 -22.22 9.08 36.20
CA SER A 36 -23.08 8.27 35.32
C SER A 36 -24.33 9.05 34.95
N PRO A 37 -24.87 8.85 33.78
CA PRO A 37 -26.31 8.81 33.62
C PRO A 37 -26.81 7.48 33.03
N THR A 38 -27.72 6.91 33.76
CA THR A 38 -28.89 6.07 33.45
C THR A 38 -29.07 5.53 32.05
N ALA A 39 -29.28 4.23 32.08
CA ALA A 39 -29.76 3.40 30.99
C ALA A 39 -31.09 3.88 30.41
N SER A 40 -31.19 3.87 29.10
CA SER A 40 -32.43 3.67 28.37
C SER A 40 -32.19 2.55 27.36
N SER A 41 -32.87 1.47 27.66
CA SER A 41 -33.03 0.31 26.79
C SER A 41 -33.86 0.70 25.57
N ASP A 42 -33.29 0.52 24.38
CA ASP A 42 -34.07 0.33 23.15
C ASP A 42 -33.46 -0.85 22.38
N GLU A 43 -34.23 -1.90 22.26
CA GLU A 43 -33.88 -3.13 21.55
C GLU A 43 -33.96 -2.85 20.03
N GLY A 44 -32.81 -2.68 19.43
CA GLY A 44 -32.63 -2.69 17.98
C GLY A 44 -31.91 -3.95 17.56
N ALA A 45 -32.59 -4.79 16.79
CA ALA A 45 -32.09 -6.04 16.22
C ALA A 45 -30.72 -5.92 15.54
N PRO A 46 -29.87 -6.97 15.57
CA PRO A 46 -28.55 -6.92 14.96
C PRO A 46 -28.67 -6.81 13.44
N ALA A 47 -28.21 -5.70 12.89
CA ALA A 47 -28.02 -5.54 11.47
C ALA A 47 -26.89 -6.48 11.02
N THR A 48 -27.23 -7.42 10.18
CA THR A 48 -26.31 -8.28 9.44
C THR A 48 -25.32 -7.40 8.67
N PRO A 49 -24.01 -7.64 8.75
CA PRO A 49 -23.04 -6.90 7.94
C PRO A 49 -23.22 -7.32 6.49
N THR A 50 -23.85 -6.46 5.68
CA THR A 50 -23.88 -6.62 4.24
C THR A 50 -22.48 -6.31 3.72
N THR A 51 -21.78 -7.32 3.27
CA THR A 51 -20.54 -7.22 2.51
C THR A 51 -20.83 -6.48 1.22
N PRO A 52 -20.23 -5.33 0.91
CA PRO A 52 -20.33 -4.76 -0.42
C PRO A 52 -19.50 -5.59 -1.37
N THR A 53 -20.15 -6.37 -2.21
CA THR A 53 -19.54 -6.94 -3.42
C THR A 53 -19.29 -5.78 -4.38
N PRO A 54 -18.06 -5.56 -4.87
CA PRO A 54 -17.81 -4.57 -5.91
C PRO A 54 -18.24 -5.16 -7.25
N GLU A 55 -19.51 -5.05 -7.57
CA GLU A 55 -20.00 -5.28 -8.92
C GLU A 55 -19.91 -3.97 -9.70
N SER A 56 -18.77 -3.75 -10.37
CA SER A 56 -18.69 -2.75 -11.42
C SER A 56 -19.39 -3.28 -12.65
N THR A 57 -20.68 -2.98 -12.77
CA THR A 57 -21.49 -3.34 -13.94
C THR A 57 -21.51 -2.16 -14.90
N GLU A 58 -20.88 -2.29 -16.05
CA GLU A 58 -21.00 -1.32 -17.14
C GLU A 58 -22.27 -1.62 -17.95
N CYS A 59 -23.27 -0.77 -17.79
CA CYS A 59 -24.50 -0.84 -18.57
C CYS A 59 -24.43 0.16 -19.71
N THR A 60 -24.29 -0.28 -20.95
CA THR A 60 -24.41 0.57 -22.15
C THR A 60 -25.88 0.68 -22.53
N PRO A 61 -26.49 1.89 -22.58
CA PRO A 61 -27.82 2.02 -23.11
C PRO A 61 -27.79 1.81 -24.62
N LEU A 62 -28.42 0.75 -25.09
CA LEU A 62 -28.69 0.55 -26.53
C LEU A 62 -29.84 1.48 -26.96
N THR A 63 -29.51 2.41 -27.86
CA THR A 63 -30.49 3.26 -28.52
C THR A 63 -31.28 2.41 -29.50
N GLY A 64 -32.54 2.07 -29.16
CA GLY A 64 -33.51 1.48 -30.07
C GLY A 64 -33.87 0.01 -29.78
N GLY A 65 -35.03 -0.19 -29.12
CA GLY A 65 -35.67 -1.49 -28.97
C GLY A 65 -35.72 -2.00 -27.53
N LEU A 66 -36.88 -2.49 -27.11
CA LEU A 66 -37.23 -3.04 -25.81
C LEU A 66 -36.44 -4.33 -25.51
N THR A 67 -35.18 -4.21 -25.21
CA THR A 67 -34.36 -5.29 -24.66
C THR A 67 -33.68 -4.76 -23.38
N GLU A 68 -33.80 -5.50 -22.29
CA GLU A 68 -33.13 -5.24 -21.01
C GLU A 68 -31.64 -4.92 -21.24
N PRO A 69 -31.09 -3.92 -20.58
CA PRO A 69 -29.66 -3.62 -20.71
C PRO A 69 -28.83 -4.83 -20.26
N THR A 70 -28.11 -5.42 -21.20
CA THR A 70 -27.20 -6.52 -20.86
C THR A 70 -25.98 -5.93 -20.16
N CYS A 71 -25.94 -6.04 -18.84
CA CYS A 71 -24.79 -5.65 -18.06
C CYS A 71 -23.74 -6.77 -18.13
N THR A 72 -22.65 -6.53 -18.85
CA THR A 72 -21.54 -7.47 -18.87
C THR A 72 -20.64 -7.16 -17.65
N PRO A 73 -20.42 -8.12 -16.74
CA PRO A 73 -19.46 -7.90 -15.67
C PRO A 73 -18.07 -7.64 -16.29
N VAL A 74 -17.44 -6.53 -15.89
CA VAL A 74 -16.06 -6.26 -16.31
C VAL A 74 -15.19 -7.32 -15.65
N ALA A 75 -14.53 -8.15 -16.47
CA ALA A 75 -13.67 -9.21 -15.95
C ALA A 75 -12.51 -8.58 -15.15
N ALA A 76 -12.39 -8.96 -13.89
CA ALA A 76 -11.28 -8.55 -13.02
C ALA A 76 -9.99 -9.27 -13.39
N ALA A 77 -8.86 -8.75 -12.94
CA ALA A 77 -7.56 -9.41 -13.08
C ALA A 77 -7.57 -10.79 -12.42
N THR A 78 -6.92 -11.73 -13.07
CA THR A 78 -6.74 -13.09 -12.53
C THR A 78 -5.39 -13.25 -11.86
N LEU A 79 -5.34 -14.05 -10.80
CA LEU A 79 -4.10 -14.35 -10.07
C LEU A 79 -3.79 -15.85 -10.17
N LEU A 80 -2.68 -16.18 -10.84
CA LEU A 80 -2.20 -17.54 -10.98
C LEU A 80 -0.72 -17.62 -10.57
N LEU A 81 -0.39 -18.50 -9.63
CA LEU A 81 0.97 -18.71 -9.11
C LEU A 81 1.67 -17.39 -8.71
N GLY A 82 0.93 -16.48 -8.08
CA GLY A 82 1.46 -15.18 -7.66
C GLY A 82 1.68 -14.16 -8.78
N VAL A 83 1.24 -14.45 -9.99
CA VAL A 83 1.31 -13.55 -11.15
C VAL A 83 -0.09 -13.05 -11.48
N ALA A 84 -0.27 -11.74 -11.49
CA ALA A 84 -1.53 -11.12 -11.91
C ALA A 84 -1.56 -10.96 -13.44
N ALA A 85 -2.69 -11.30 -14.05
CA ALA A 85 -2.97 -11.08 -15.46
C ALA A 85 -4.19 -10.17 -15.61
N PRO A 86 -4.05 -9.01 -16.26
CA PRO A 86 -5.15 -8.09 -16.48
C PRO A 86 -6.11 -8.63 -17.55
N PRO A 87 -7.41 -8.29 -17.51
CA PRO A 87 -8.34 -8.61 -18.58
C PRO A 87 -8.03 -7.81 -19.85
N ALA A 88 -8.51 -8.30 -20.98
CA ALA A 88 -8.31 -7.64 -22.27
C ALA A 88 -8.81 -6.19 -22.29
N ALA A 89 -9.90 -5.91 -21.59
CA ALA A 89 -10.54 -4.60 -21.51
C ALA A 89 -9.81 -3.58 -20.62
N ALA A 90 -8.84 -4.02 -19.78
CA ALA A 90 -8.12 -3.09 -18.91
C ALA A 90 -7.35 -2.04 -19.74
N PRO A 91 -7.34 -0.77 -19.30
CA PRO A 91 -6.57 0.30 -19.94
C PRO A 91 -5.07 -0.03 -20.03
N PRO A 92 -4.33 0.50 -21.04
CA PRO A 92 -2.91 0.25 -21.20
C PRO A 92 -2.07 0.57 -19.95
N ALA A 93 -2.37 1.68 -19.27
CA ALA A 93 -1.68 2.07 -18.03
C ALA A 93 -1.90 1.05 -16.89
N VAL A 94 -3.13 0.54 -16.73
CA VAL A 94 -3.44 -0.51 -15.74
C VAL A 94 -2.70 -1.81 -16.05
N LYS A 95 -2.68 -2.22 -17.32
CA LYS A 95 -1.91 -3.40 -17.77
C LYS A 95 -0.42 -3.22 -17.47
N ALA A 96 0.12 -2.04 -17.74
CA ALA A 96 1.53 -1.72 -17.49
C ALA A 96 1.86 -1.66 -15.99
N ALA A 97 0.95 -1.13 -15.16
CA ALA A 97 1.10 -1.13 -13.70
C ALA A 97 1.11 -2.56 -13.13
N ILE A 98 0.20 -3.45 -13.59
CA ILE A 98 0.20 -4.87 -13.22
C ILE A 98 1.51 -5.56 -13.67
N ALA A 99 1.97 -5.28 -14.88
CA ALA A 99 3.22 -5.84 -15.38
C ALA A 99 4.43 -5.39 -14.55
N ALA A 100 4.46 -4.12 -14.13
CA ALA A 100 5.51 -3.60 -13.24
C ALA A 100 5.46 -4.27 -11.86
N ALA A 101 4.29 -4.33 -11.23
CA ALA A 101 4.10 -5.02 -9.96
C ALA A 101 4.58 -6.49 -10.03
N ASN A 102 4.26 -7.19 -11.11
CA ASN A 102 4.72 -8.57 -11.32
C ASN A 102 6.25 -8.70 -11.32
N ARG A 103 7.01 -7.67 -11.77
CA ARG A 103 8.49 -7.73 -11.79
C ARG A 103 9.09 -7.75 -10.39
N ILE A 104 8.45 -7.10 -9.42
CA ILE A 104 8.98 -6.96 -8.06
C ILE A 104 8.26 -7.84 -7.04
N ARG A 105 7.29 -8.67 -7.46
CA ARG A 105 6.45 -9.49 -6.58
C ARG A 105 7.19 -10.50 -5.69
N THR A 106 8.46 -10.76 -5.97
CA THR A 106 9.31 -11.67 -5.19
C THR A 106 10.42 -10.96 -4.42
N LYS A 107 10.48 -9.63 -4.52
CA LYS A 107 11.45 -8.83 -3.78
C LYS A 107 11.12 -8.82 -2.28
N PRO A 108 12.13 -8.72 -1.40
CA PRO A 108 11.92 -8.61 0.05
C PRO A 108 11.37 -7.24 0.44
N TYR A 109 10.83 -7.16 1.66
CA TYR A 109 10.55 -5.90 2.29
C TYR A 109 11.86 -5.26 2.76
N ILE A 110 12.08 -4.00 2.37
CA ILE A 110 13.18 -3.17 2.88
C ILE A 110 12.58 -1.79 3.17
N TRP A 111 12.70 -1.33 4.41
CA TRP A 111 12.25 0.01 4.80
C TRP A 111 12.95 1.09 3.96
N GLY A 112 12.19 2.04 3.40
CA GLY A 112 12.69 3.05 2.46
C GLY A 112 13.04 2.50 1.07
N GLY A 113 12.81 1.21 0.82
CA GLY A 113 13.06 0.59 -0.48
C GLY A 113 12.09 1.08 -1.56
N GLY A 114 12.65 1.41 -2.73
CA GLY A 114 11.89 1.93 -3.87
C GLY A 114 11.78 3.46 -3.93
N HIS A 115 12.33 4.19 -2.92
CA HIS A 115 12.22 5.66 -2.88
C HIS A 115 13.42 6.39 -3.49
N ALA A 116 14.64 5.86 -3.33
CA ALA A 116 15.84 6.49 -3.89
C ALA A 116 16.01 6.23 -5.40
N ARG A 117 15.48 5.12 -5.88
CA ARG A 117 15.51 4.70 -7.28
C ARG A 117 14.39 3.71 -7.54
N TRP A 118 13.90 3.66 -8.78
CA TRP A 118 12.81 2.74 -9.16
C TRP A 118 13.19 1.26 -8.99
N TRP A 119 14.37 0.85 -9.45
CA TRP A 119 14.85 -0.51 -9.25
C TRP A 119 15.64 -0.61 -7.94
N SER A 120 15.12 -1.38 -6.99
CA SER A 120 15.68 -1.56 -5.66
C SER A 120 15.85 -3.05 -5.32
N GLU A 121 16.71 -3.33 -4.33
CA GLU A 121 16.89 -4.69 -3.81
C GLU A 121 15.64 -5.21 -3.07
N GLY A 122 14.86 -4.32 -2.50
CA GLY A 122 13.58 -4.59 -1.88
C GLY A 122 12.74 -3.32 -1.85
N TYR A 123 11.49 -3.44 -1.42
CA TYR A 123 10.52 -2.37 -1.42
C TYR A 123 9.78 -2.32 -0.09
N ASP A 124 9.49 -1.12 0.40
CA ASP A 124 8.48 -0.94 1.43
C ASP A 124 7.08 -0.81 0.80
N CYS A 125 6.07 -0.54 1.63
CA CYS A 125 4.67 -0.50 1.20
C CYS A 125 4.43 0.56 0.11
N SER A 126 4.82 1.79 0.35
CA SER A 126 4.63 2.91 -0.57
C SER A 126 5.58 2.86 -1.76
N GLY A 127 6.81 2.39 -1.58
CA GLY A 127 7.75 2.14 -2.68
C GLY A 127 7.25 1.08 -3.66
N ALA A 128 6.62 0.01 -3.17
CA ALA A 128 6.01 -1.02 -4.02
C ALA A 128 4.81 -0.49 -4.81
N VAL A 129 3.97 0.33 -4.18
CA VAL A 129 2.84 1.00 -4.86
C VAL A 129 3.36 1.99 -5.89
N SER A 130 4.33 2.86 -5.53
CA SER A 130 4.93 3.83 -6.44
C SER A 130 5.56 3.17 -7.66
N TYR A 131 6.24 2.02 -7.48
CA TYR A 131 6.83 1.27 -8.59
C TYR A 131 5.77 0.76 -9.58
N ALA A 132 4.65 0.25 -9.07
CA ALA A 132 3.54 -0.19 -9.93
C ALA A 132 2.94 1.00 -10.70
N LEU A 133 2.67 2.12 -10.02
CA LEU A 133 2.14 3.34 -10.64
C LEU A 133 3.08 3.91 -11.70
N HIS A 134 4.38 3.97 -11.41
CA HIS A 134 5.40 4.41 -12.36
C HIS A 134 5.43 3.53 -13.60
N GLY A 135 5.32 2.22 -13.44
CA GLY A 135 5.24 1.29 -14.56
C GLY A 135 4.02 1.52 -15.46
N GLY A 136 2.93 2.05 -14.90
CA GLY A 136 1.75 2.51 -15.62
C GLY A 136 1.86 3.91 -16.21
N GLY A 137 2.97 4.64 -15.97
CA GLY A 137 3.13 6.02 -16.37
C GLY A 137 2.25 7.00 -15.60
N LEU A 138 1.84 6.63 -14.36
CA LEU A 138 0.90 7.39 -13.55
C LEU A 138 1.60 8.32 -12.55
N VAL A 139 2.88 8.08 -12.25
CA VAL A 139 3.73 8.92 -11.39
C VAL A 139 5.15 9.01 -11.95
N GLU A 140 5.79 10.15 -11.74
CA GLU A 140 7.18 10.42 -12.18
C GLU A 140 8.19 10.23 -11.03
N THR A 141 7.75 10.36 -9.79
CA THR A 141 8.58 10.23 -8.59
C THR A 141 7.93 9.28 -7.59
N PRO A 142 8.72 8.53 -6.81
CA PRO A 142 8.18 7.74 -5.71
C PRO A 142 7.53 8.64 -4.66
N MET A 143 6.44 8.17 -4.09
CA MET A 143 5.70 8.82 -3.01
C MET A 143 5.77 7.98 -1.75
N ASP A 144 5.83 8.62 -0.57
CA ASP A 144 5.57 7.96 0.70
C ASP A 144 4.05 7.79 0.95
N SER A 145 3.69 7.07 2.00
CA SER A 145 2.27 6.81 2.30
C SER A 145 1.50 8.08 2.68
N GLY A 146 2.16 9.08 3.27
CA GLY A 146 1.58 10.38 3.61
C GLY A 146 1.26 11.19 2.34
N GLU A 147 2.18 11.24 1.38
CA GLU A 147 1.98 11.90 0.08
C GLU A 147 0.83 11.23 -0.70
N MET A 148 0.74 9.90 -0.66
CA MET A 148 -0.34 9.15 -1.30
C MET A 148 -1.73 9.51 -0.76
N MET A 149 -1.85 9.96 0.50
CA MET A 149 -3.14 10.39 1.06
C MET A 149 -3.74 11.61 0.35
N SER A 150 -2.94 12.41 -0.31
CA SER A 150 -3.37 13.63 -1.03
C SER A 150 -3.20 13.54 -2.55
N TRP A 151 -2.63 12.45 -3.06
CA TRP A 151 -2.39 12.26 -4.49
C TRP A 151 -3.66 11.91 -5.26
N GLY A 152 -3.72 12.32 -6.53
CA GLY A 152 -4.81 11.96 -7.43
C GLY A 152 -6.19 12.48 -6.99
N GLU A 153 -7.23 11.80 -7.42
CA GLU A 153 -8.62 12.11 -7.09
C GLU A 153 -9.08 11.35 -5.84
N ALA A 154 -10.04 11.92 -5.12
CA ALA A 154 -10.56 11.34 -3.89
C ALA A 154 -11.52 10.18 -4.17
N GLY A 155 -11.46 9.16 -3.34
CA GLY A 155 -12.33 7.99 -3.42
C GLY A 155 -11.74 6.83 -4.21
N PRO A 156 -12.50 5.72 -4.33
CA PRO A 156 -12.08 4.57 -5.11
C PRO A 156 -12.18 4.84 -6.61
N GLY A 157 -11.18 4.37 -7.36
CA GLY A 157 -11.20 4.37 -8.81
C GLY A 157 -11.84 3.11 -9.38
N ARG A 158 -12.15 3.15 -10.65
CA ARG A 158 -12.73 2.01 -11.37
C ARG A 158 -11.74 0.85 -11.56
N TRP A 159 -10.49 1.19 -11.90
CA TRP A 159 -9.45 0.23 -12.27
C TRP A 159 -8.33 0.13 -11.25
N LEU A 160 -8.06 1.25 -10.58
CA LEU A 160 -6.95 1.37 -9.66
C LEU A 160 -7.33 2.27 -8.49
N THR A 161 -7.19 1.75 -7.27
CA THR A 161 -7.38 2.51 -6.03
C THR A 161 -6.17 2.34 -5.15
N ILE A 162 -5.65 3.44 -4.61
CA ILE A 162 -4.65 3.44 -3.56
C ILE A 162 -5.37 3.65 -2.24
N TYR A 163 -5.04 2.85 -1.25
CA TYR A 163 -5.42 3.02 0.13
C TYR A 163 -4.19 3.41 0.93
N ALA A 164 -4.19 4.58 1.56
CA ALA A 164 -3.05 5.11 2.29
C ALA A 164 -3.45 5.71 3.63
N ASN A 165 -2.58 5.55 4.62
CA ASN A 165 -2.59 6.28 5.89
C ASN A 165 -1.14 6.65 6.26
N ALA A 166 -0.94 7.30 7.40
CA ALA A 166 0.39 7.78 7.80
C ALA A 166 1.44 6.67 7.99
N GLY A 167 1.05 5.41 8.11
CA GLY A 167 1.95 4.29 8.39
C GLY A 167 1.97 3.19 7.34
N HIS A 168 1.05 3.20 6.38
CA HIS A 168 0.95 2.14 5.39
C HIS A 168 0.26 2.59 4.11
N ALA A 169 0.60 1.94 3.00
CA ALA A 169 -0.10 2.08 1.73
C ALA A 169 -0.17 0.74 1.00
N PHE A 170 -1.28 0.52 0.31
CA PHE A 170 -1.46 -0.58 -0.64
C PHE A 170 -2.33 -0.13 -1.81
N ALA A 171 -2.32 -0.87 -2.89
CA ALA A 171 -3.17 -0.61 -4.04
C ALA A 171 -4.13 -1.77 -4.30
N VAL A 172 -5.31 -1.46 -4.82
CA VAL A 172 -6.20 -2.43 -5.48
C VAL A 172 -6.17 -2.11 -6.96
N ILE A 173 -5.66 -3.03 -7.74
CA ILE A 173 -5.51 -2.87 -9.18
C ILE A 173 -6.34 -3.94 -9.86
N ASP A 174 -7.40 -3.51 -10.52
CA ASP A 174 -8.32 -4.39 -11.24
C ASP A 174 -8.82 -5.58 -10.39
N GLY A 175 -9.23 -5.27 -9.14
CA GLY A 175 -9.79 -6.22 -8.18
C GLY A 175 -8.76 -7.04 -7.39
N LEU A 176 -7.46 -6.96 -7.68
CA LEU A 176 -6.41 -7.61 -6.90
C LEU A 176 -5.69 -6.61 -5.98
N ARG A 177 -5.49 -7.00 -4.73
CA ARG A 177 -4.73 -6.20 -3.77
C ARG A 177 -3.23 -6.40 -3.97
N TRP A 178 -2.51 -5.31 -4.18
CA TRP A 178 -1.05 -5.21 -4.23
C TRP A 178 -0.52 -4.63 -2.93
N ASP A 179 0.16 -5.45 -2.13
CA ASP A 179 0.49 -5.11 -0.75
C ASP A 179 1.76 -5.81 -0.28
N THR A 180 2.40 -5.26 0.73
CA THR A 180 3.54 -5.85 1.45
C THR A 180 3.12 -6.57 2.74
N VAL A 181 1.83 -6.54 3.09
CA VAL A 181 1.27 -7.16 4.29
C VAL A 181 0.23 -8.22 3.92
N GLY A 182 0.09 -9.25 4.75
CA GLY A 182 -0.91 -10.31 4.58
C GLY A 182 -0.40 -11.55 3.87
N ASP A 183 0.90 -11.69 3.73
CA ASP A 183 1.56 -12.91 3.27
C ASP A 183 2.11 -13.69 4.48
N THR A 184 1.78 -14.98 4.55
CA THR A 184 2.31 -15.89 5.59
C THR A 184 3.78 -16.23 5.41
N HIS A 185 4.35 -15.97 4.23
CA HIS A 185 5.74 -16.24 3.87
C HIS A 185 6.65 -15.00 3.96
N GLY A 186 6.16 -13.90 4.55
CA GLY A 186 6.98 -12.80 4.97
C GLY A 186 6.81 -11.53 4.19
N THR A 187 7.64 -11.06 3.72
CA THR A 187 8.08 -9.72 3.73
C THR A 187 8.34 -9.27 2.32
N GLY A 188 7.46 -8.42 1.84
CA GLY A 188 7.65 -7.75 0.57
C GLY A 188 6.38 -7.71 -0.28
N PRO A 189 6.45 -7.05 -1.43
CA PRO A 189 5.28 -6.84 -2.29
C PRO A 189 4.74 -8.14 -2.86
N ARG A 190 3.43 -8.36 -2.72
CA ARG A 190 2.71 -9.55 -3.20
C ARG A 190 1.32 -9.19 -3.71
N TRP A 191 0.79 -10.04 -4.57
CA TRP A 191 -0.60 -10.01 -4.97
C TRP A 191 -1.47 -10.87 -4.04
N HIS A 192 -2.64 -10.36 -3.68
CA HIS A 192 -3.63 -11.04 -2.86
C HIS A 192 -5.00 -10.99 -3.52
N LYS A 193 -5.75 -12.10 -3.45
CA LYS A 193 -7.16 -12.16 -3.85
C LYS A 193 -8.08 -11.58 -2.78
N SER A 194 -7.67 -11.68 -1.51
CA SER A 194 -8.46 -11.19 -0.39
C SER A 194 -8.20 -9.71 -0.13
N MET A 195 -9.26 -8.98 0.15
CA MET A 195 -9.19 -7.62 0.66
C MET A 195 -8.93 -7.63 2.17
N VAL A 196 -8.39 -6.53 2.65
CA VAL A 196 -8.27 -6.21 4.08
C VAL A 196 -9.23 -5.08 4.43
N SER A 197 -9.44 -4.84 5.73
CA SER A 197 -10.20 -3.66 6.16
C SER A 197 -9.54 -2.38 5.66
N THR A 198 -10.32 -1.49 5.08
CA THR A 198 -9.89 -0.16 4.65
C THR A 198 -10.19 0.93 5.68
N ALA A 199 -10.69 0.54 6.85
CA ALA A 199 -10.93 1.48 7.94
C ALA A 199 -9.62 2.17 8.37
N GLY A 200 -9.65 3.49 8.44
CA GLY A 200 -8.47 4.31 8.75
C GLY A 200 -7.54 4.59 7.56
N PHE A 201 -7.95 4.20 6.34
CA PHE A 201 -7.25 4.56 5.10
C PHE A 201 -8.03 5.61 4.32
N VAL A 202 -7.30 6.48 3.65
CA VAL A 202 -7.85 7.35 2.61
C VAL A 202 -7.77 6.60 1.29
N ALA A 203 -8.86 6.63 0.52
CA ALA A 203 -8.87 6.08 -0.84
C ALA A 203 -8.54 7.18 -1.86
N ARG A 204 -7.67 6.87 -2.81
CA ARG A 204 -7.24 7.74 -3.89
C ARG A 204 -7.11 6.97 -5.19
N HIS A 205 -7.30 7.65 -6.32
CA HIS A 205 -7.12 7.05 -7.64
C HIS A 205 -6.55 8.06 -8.63
N PRO A 206 -5.86 7.62 -9.70
CA PRO A 206 -5.45 8.51 -10.77
C PRO A 206 -6.65 8.93 -11.62
N ALA A 207 -6.64 10.16 -12.13
CA ALA A 207 -7.70 10.68 -12.98
C ALA A 207 -7.99 9.72 -14.15
N GLY A 208 -9.26 9.39 -14.34
CA GLY A 208 -9.73 8.51 -15.41
C GLY A 208 -9.54 6.99 -15.16
N TYR A 209 -9.13 6.58 -13.99
CA TYR A 209 -8.93 5.16 -13.64
C TYR A 209 -9.70 4.76 -12.37
#